data_f74f01445114bef9e308a489754bfde1
#
_entry.id   f74f01445114bef9e308a489754bfde1
#
_cell.length_a   1.000
_cell.length_b   1.000
_cell.length_c   1.000
_cell.angle_alpha   90.00
_cell.angle_beta   90.00
_cell.angle_gamma   90.00
#
_symmetry.space_group_name_H-M   'P 1'
#
loop_
_entity.id
_entity.type
_entity.pdbx_description
1 polymer ?
#
loop_
_entity_poly.entity_id
_entity_poly.type
_entity_poly.pdbx_seq_one_letter_code
_entity_poly.pdbx_strand_id
1 'polypeptide(L)'
;MNIENLKSELPENVYSKLPELINVYKFDTSVKLSHFLSQCAKESGNFEKLYENMNYSADRLLVVFKKYFNRQKALLYANKPEKIANLVYGNRMGNGNELSGDGYRYRARGYIGLTFKNNYSDFSKFIKDDVVSNPDLVATKYPLESAIYFFLKNKILESCPKQSFTTSEEMEESVTCVTMKVNGGKNGLKDRILYFRKFYTLLIK
;
A
#
# COMPACT_ATOMS: atom_id res chain seq x y z
N MET A 1 5.76 -5.93 -24.08
CA MET A 1 5.24 -6.32 -22.74
C MET A 1 4.01 -7.18 -22.96
N ASN A 2 4.06 -8.42 -22.53
CA ASN A 2 2.98 -9.39 -22.69
C ASN A 2 2.17 -9.52 -21.39
N ILE A 3 1.04 -8.82 -21.30
CA ILE A 3 0.19 -8.81 -20.08
C ILE A 3 -0.66 -10.07 -19.95
N GLU A 4 -0.87 -10.84 -21.02
CA GLU A 4 -1.67 -12.08 -20.98
C GLU A 4 -1.07 -13.09 -20.00
N ASN A 5 0.27 -13.14 -19.89
CA ASN A 5 0.97 -14.01 -18.96
C ASN A 5 0.70 -13.70 -17.48
N LEU A 6 0.10 -12.55 -17.17
CA LEU A 6 -0.28 -12.18 -15.80
C LEU A 6 -1.67 -12.67 -15.41
N LYS A 7 -2.48 -13.17 -16.35
CA LYS A 7 -3.89 -13.51 -16.11
C LYS A 7 -4.09 -14.55 -15.00
N SER A 8 -3.24 -15.58 -14.96
CA SER A 8 -3.29 -16.61 -13.91
C SER A 8 -2.63 -16.21 -12.59
N GLU A 9 -1.93 -15.06 -12.57
CA GLU A 9 -1.10 -14.64 -11.44
C GLU A 9 -1.68 -13.48 -10.64
N LEU A 10 -2.68 -12.82 -11.21
CA LEU A 10 -3.35 -11.67 -10.60
C LEU A 10 -4.84 -11.96 -10.39
N PRO A 11 -5.44 -11.44 -9.32
CA PRO A 11 -6.88 -11.44 -9.19
C PRO A 11 -7.55 -10.71 -10.36
N GLU A 12 -8.73 -11.15 -10.78
CA GLU A 12 -9.45 -10.58 -11.92
C GLU A 12 -9.68 -9.06 -11.80
N ASN A 13 -9.99 -8.58 -10.61
CA ASN A 13 -10.17 -7.15 -10.35
C ASN A 13 -8.89 -6.31 -10.47
N VAL A 14 -7.72 -6.93 -10.48
CA VAL A 14 -6.43 -6.28 -10.78
C VAL A 14 -6.09 -6.45 -12.26
N TYR A 15 -6.23 -7.68 -12.79
CA TYR A 15 -5.90 -7.98 -14.17
C TYR A 15 -6.73 -7.16 -15.17
N SER A 16 -8.05 -7.08 -14.97
CA SER A 16 -8.94 -6.30 -15.85
C SER A 16 -8.64 -4.81 -15.92
N LYS A 17 -7.93 -4.26 -14.93
CA LYS A 17 -7.51 -2.85 -14.89
C LYS A 17 -6.12 -2.58 -15.47
N LEU A 18 -5.37 -3.61 -15.88
CA LEU A 18 -4.03 -3.41 -16.46
C LEU A 18 -4.03 -2.51 -17.71
N PRO A 19 -5.00 -2.59 -18.64
CA PRO A 19 -5.04 -1.68 -19.79
C PRO A 19 -5.15 -0.21 -19.39
N GLU A 20 -5.95 0.12 -18.40
CA GLU A 20 -6.05 1.47 -17.85
C GLU A 20 -4.76 1.91 -17.18
N LEU A 21 -4.17 1.04 -16.34
CA LEU A 21 -2.90 1.27 -15.65
C LEU A 21 -1.78 1.62 -16.63
N ILE A 22 -1.70 0.90 -17.74
CA ILE A 22 -0.69 1.07 -18.78
C ILE A 22 -0.96 2.33 -19.60
N ASN A 23 -2.17 2.50 -20.13
CA ASN A 23 -2.48 3.52 -21.12
C ASN A 23 -2.70 4.90 -20.49
N VAL A 24 -3.40 4.97 -19.36
CA VAL A 24 -3.76 6.23 -18.69
C VAL A 24 -2.66 6.65 -17.71
N TYR A 25 -2.22 5.73 -16.84
CA TYR A 25 -1.29 6.06 -15.75
C TYR A 25 0.19 5.80 -16.10
N LYS A 26 0.47 5.36 -17.33
CA LYS A 26 1.82 5.22 -17.89
C LYS A 26 2.74 4.24 -17.15
N PHE A 27 2.18 3.16 -16.63
CA PHE A 27 2.94 1.98 -16.22
C PHE A 27 3.26 1.09 -17.44
N ASP A 28 3.78 1.68 -18.48
CA ASP A 28 3.83 1.22 -19.86
C ASP A 28 5.09 0.40 -20.22
N THR A 29 5.95 0.12 -19.25
CA THR A 29 7.10 -0.77 -19.43
C THR A 29 7.03 -1.96 -18.47
N SER A 30 7.66 -3.09 -18.85
CA SER A 30 7.74 -4.27 -17.97
C SER A 30 8.36 -3.94 -16.62
N VAL A 31 9.32 -3.02 -16.56
CA VAL A 31 9.96 -2.58 -15.32
C VAL A 31 8.99 -1.81 -14.43
N LYS A 32 8.32 -0.78 -14.97
CA LYS A 32 7.36 0.05 -14.20
C LYS A 32 6.22 -0.79 -13.65
N LEU A 33 5.62 -1.63 -14.50
CA LEU A 33 4.50 -2.48 -14.10
C LEU A 33 4.94 -3.51 -13.06
N SER A 34 6.12 -4.13 -13.21
CA SER A 34 6.65 -5.07 -12.23
C SER A 34 6.94 -4.43 -10.88
N HIS A 35 7.49 -3.21 -10.85
CA HIS A 35 7.65 -2.46 -9.61
C HIS A 35 6.32 -2.22 -8.93
N PHE A 36 5.34 -1.72 -9.64
CA PHE A 36 4.03 -1.43 -9.09
C PHE A 36 3.37 -2.70 -8.50
N LEU A 37 3.27 -3.75 -9.30
CA LEU A 37 2.63 -5.01 -8.89
C LEU A 37 3.36 -5.68 -7.73
N SER A 38 4.70 -5.68 -7.72
CA SER A 38 5.48 -6.29 -6.64
C SER A 38 5.31 -5.59 -5.30
N GLN A 39 5.20 -4.25 -5.30
CA GLN A 39 4.92 -3.51 -4.08
C GLN A 39 3.49 -3.76 -3.59
N CYS A 40 2.50 -3.71 -4.47
CA CYS A 40 1.11 -4.03 -4.13
C CYS A 40 0.98 -5.45 -3.57
N ALA A 41 1.56 -6.44 -4.24
CA ALA A 41 1.53 -7.84 -3.79
C ALA A 41 2.13 -8.00 -2.38
N LYS A 42 3.28 -7.37 -2.12
CA LYS A 42 3.91 -7.45 -0.79
C LYS A 42 3.09 -6.78 0.30
N GLU A 43 2.61 -5.56 0.07
CA GLU A 43 1.86 -4.80 1.09
C GLU A 43 0.51 -5.44 1.42
N SER A 44 -0.14 -6.04 0.44
CA SER A 44 -1.47 -6.64 0.61
C SER A 44 -1.47 -8.16 0.82
N GLY A 45 -0.30 -8.79 0.97
CA GLY A 45 -0.22 -10.26 1.06
C GLY A 45 -0.80 -10.94 -0.18
N ASN A 46 -0.24 -10.62 -1.33
CA ASN A 46 -0.65 -11.10 -2.64
C ASN A 46 -2.08 -10.69 -3.05
N PHE A 47 -2.41 -9.41 -2.86
CA PHE A 47 -3.71 -8.79 -3.19
C PHE A 47 -4.91 -9.26 -2.35
N GLU A 48 -4.69 -9.95 -1.23
CA GLU A 48 -5.76 -10.48 -0.38
C GLU A 48 -6.21 -9.52 0.73
N LYS A 49 -5.27 -8.76 1.31
CA LYS A 49 -5.52 -7.92 2.49
C LYS A 49 -5.75 -6.48 2.07
N LEU A 50 -6.98 -6.03 2.24
CA LEU A 50 -7.41 -4.68 1.86
C LEU A 50 -7.65 -3.74 3.05
N TYR A 51 -7.56 -4.28 4.28
CA TYR A 51 -7.78 -3.55 5.52
C TYR A 51 -6.65 -3.82 6.51
N GLU A 52 -6.20 -2.77 7.18
CA GLU A 52 -5.32 -2.91 8.32
C GLU A 52 -6.03 -3.59 9.48
N ASN A 53 -5.40 -4.62 10.03
CA ASN A 53 -5.87 -5.28 11.24
C ASN A 53 -5.27 -4.58 12.47
N MET A 54 -6.09 -3.84 13.20
CA MET A 54 -5.72 -3.16 14.45
C MET A 54 -6.01 -4.00 15.70
N ASN A 55 -6.27 -5.28 15.56
CA ASN A 55 -6.53 -6.16 16.69
C ASN A 55 -5.21 -6.68 17.30
N TYR A 56 -4.76 -6.05 18.36
CA TYR A 56 -3.50 -6.36 19.05
C TYR A 56 -3.74 -6.79 20.49
N SER A 57 -3.01 -7.84 20.94
CA SER A 57 -2.90 -8.18 22.36
C SER A 57 -2.11 -7.12 23.14
N ALA A 58 -2.22 -7.12 24.46
CA ALA A 58 -1.48 -6.19 25.32
C ALA A 58 0.03 -6.25 25.09
N ASP A 59 0.60 -7.45 24.99
CA ASP A 59 2.03 -7.63 24.76
C ASP A 59 2.47 -7.11 23.38
N ARG A 60 1.65 -7.31 22.35
CA ARG A 60 1.93 -6.77 21.01
C ARG A 60 1.85 -5.24 20.97
N LEU A 61 0.93 -4.61 21.72
CA LEU A 61 0.86 -3.14 21.83
C LEU A 61 2.14 -2.54 22.40
N LEU A 62 2.74 -3.18 23.40
CA LEU A 62 4.01 -2.74 24.01
C LEU A 62 5.20 -2.80 23.04
N VAL A 63 5.15 -3.70 22.06
CA VAL A 63 6.22 -3.87 21.07
C VAL A 63 5.97 -2.94 19.86
N VAL A 64 4.78 -3.04 19.27
CA VAL A 64 4.46 -2.35 18.00
C VAL A 64 4.24 -0.85 18.19
N PHE A 65 3.57 -0.47 19.28
CA PHE A 65 3.18 0.91 19.56
C PHE A 65 3.76 1.41 20.89
N LYS A 66 5.00 1.03 21.21
CA LYS A 66 5.68 1.34 22.48
C LYS A 66 5.61 2.83 22.88
N LYS A 67 5.50 3.74 21.92
CA LYS A 67 5.37 5.19 22.17
C LYS A 67 4.04 5.57 22.84
N TYR A 68 2.99 4.76 22.61
CA TYR A 68 1.62 5.07 23.02
C TYR A 68 1.16 4.28 24.25
N PHE A 69 1.84 3.14 24.54
CA PHE A 69 1.39 2.18 25.54
C PHE A 69 2.45 1.89 26.61
N ASN A 70 2.04 1.99 27.87
CA ASN A 70 2.64 1.30 29.02
C ASN A 70 1.80 0.03 29.33
N ARG A 71 2.23 -0.80 30.27
CA ARG A 71 1.57 -2.07 30.62
C ARG A 71 0.11 -1.89 31.00
N GLN A 72 -0.19 -0.92 31.85
CA GLN A 72 -1.54 -0.65 32.33
C GLN A 72 -2.47 -0.24 31.16
N LYS A 73 -2.02 0.70 30.34
CA LYS A 73 -2.79 1.18 29.17
C LYS A 73 -2.95 0.09 28.12
N ALA A 74 -1.92 -0.74 27.89
CA ALA A 74 -2.00 -1.86 26.96
C ALA A 74 -3.09 -2.87 27.35
N LEU A 75 -3.23 -3.19 28.63
CA LEU A 75 -4.31 -4.07 29.12
C LEU A 75 -5.71 -3.47 28.87
N LEU A 76 -5.87 -2.16 29.03
CA LEU A 76 -7.15 -1.47 28.81
C LEU A 76 -7.57 -1.42 27.33
N TYR A 77 -6.58 -1.42 26.42
CA TYR A 77 -6.80 -1.28 24.97
C TYR A 77 -6.71 -2.61 24.20
N ALA A 78 -6.14 -3.65 24.80
CA ALA A 78 -5.98 -4.94 24.15
C ALA A 78 -7.27 -5.45 23.51
N ASN A 79 -7.17 -5.94 22.27
CA ASN A 79 -8.28 -6.47 21.47
C ASN A 79 -9.43 -5.48 21.23
N LYS A 80 -9.13 -4.17 21.27
CA LYS A 80 -10.08 -3.10 20.96
C LYS A 80 -9.59 -2.27 19.76
N PRO A 81 -9.74 -2.77 18.53
CA PRO A 81 -9.12 -2.20 17.32
C PRO A 81 -9.47 -0.72 17.12
N GLU A 82 -10.71 -0.32 17.38
CA GLU A 82 -11.13 1.08 17.26
C GLU A 82 -10.38 1.99 18.23
N LYS A 83 -10.34 1.61 19.51
CA LYS A 83 -9.62 2.39 20.54
C LYS A 83 -8.13 2.49 20.23
N ILE A 84 -7.51 1.38 19.79
CA ILE A 84 -6.10 1.34 19.42
C ILE A 84 -5.83 2.31 18.26
N ALA A 85 -6.60 2.19 17.17
CA ALA A 85 -6.43 3.04 16.00
C ALA A 85 -6.68 4.53 16.32
N ASN A 86 -7.72 4.84 17.09
CA ASN A 86 -8.05 6.21 17.46
C ASN A 86 -6.96 6.86 18.31
N LEU A 87 -6.33 6.11 19.22
CA LEU A 87 -5.20 6.59 19.98
C LEU A 87 -3.94 6.77 19.11
N VAL A 88 -3.59 5.78 18.30
CA VAL A 88 -2.33 5.76 17.54
C VAL A 88 -2.34 6.74 16.38
N TYR A 89 -3.49 6.91 15.73
CA TYR A 89 -3.66 7.75 14.56
C TYR A 89 -4.35 9.09 14.83
N GLY A 90 -4.83 9.32 16.05
CA GLY A 90 -5.41 10.61 16.46
C GLY A 90 -4.41 11.77 16.41
N ASN A 91 -4.91 12.96 16.14
CA ASN A 91 -4.15 14.21 16.02
C ASN A 91 -3.03 14.18 14.95
N ARG A 92 -3.18 13.35 13.92
CA ARG A 92 -2.20 13.19 12.84
C ARG A 92 -2.84 13.40 11.49
N MET A 93 -2.17 14.13 10.60
CA MET A 93 -2.52 14.27 9.17
C MET A 93 -4.03 14.48 8.93
N GLY A 94 -4.63 15.45 9.66
CA GLY A 94 -6.04 15.80 9.53
C GLY A 94 -7.02 14.95 10.33
N ASN A 95 -6.59 13.89 11.00
CA ASN A 95 -7.43 13.20 11.98
C ASN A 95 -7.64 14.07 13.21
N GLY A 96 -8.86 14.08 13.74
CA GLY A 96 -9.16 14.65 15.04
C GLY A 96 -8.50 13.87 16.18
N ASN A 97 -8.82 14.25 17.43
CA ASN A 97 -8.30 13.56 18.62
C ASN A 97 -8.86 12.11 18.72
N GLU A 98 -8.45 11.39 19.77
CA GLU A 98 -8.90 9.98 20.00
C GLU A 98 -10.43 9.86 20.03
N LEU A 99 -11.14 10.86 20.57
CA LEU A 99 -12.61 10.82 20.69
C LEU A 99 -13.34 11.06 19.37
N SER A 100 -12.67 11.61 18.36
CA SER A 100 -13.26 11.86 17.04
C SER A 100 -13.62 10.58 16.26
N GLY A 101 -12.98 9.47 16.58
CA GLY A 101 -13.10 8.23 15.81
C GLY A 101 -12.32 8.21 14.48
N ASP A 102 -11.70 9.34 14.12
CA ASP A 102 -11.01 9.49 12.83
C ASP A 102 -9.85 8.50 12.66
N GLY A 103 -9.16 8.11 13.74
CA GLY A 103 -8.07 7.16 13.69
C GLY A 103 -8.49 5.81 13.12
N TYR A 104 -9.59 5.25 13.58
CA TYR A 104 -10.12 3.99 13.04
C TYR A 104 -10.81 4.19 11.70
N ARG A 105 -11.56 5.28 11.56
CA ARG A 105 -12.27 5.63 10.32
C ARG A 105 -11.32 5.71 9.12
N TYR A 106 -10.14 6.34 9.27
CA TYR A 106 -9.16 6.53 8.21
C TYR A 106 -7.90 5.66 8.38
N ARG A 107 -8.06 4.44 8.97
CA ARG A 107 -7.01 3.43 9.02
C ARG A 107 -6.62 2.96 7.64
N ALA A 108 -5.50 2.25 7.50
CA ALA A 108 -4.99 1.82 6.21
C ALA A 108 -5.99 0.92 5.45
N ARG A 109 -6.20 1.26 4.17
CA ARG A 109 -7.01 0.49 3.21
C ARG A 109 -6.37 0.46 1.82
N GLY A 110 -6.78 -0.51 1.00
CA GLY A 110 -6.26 -0.71 -0.36
C GLY A 110 -4.90 -1.41 -0.38
N TYR A 111 -4.35 -1.61 -1.57
CA TYR A 111 -3.17 -2.47 -1.76
C TYR A 111 -1.85 -1.90 -1.20
N ILE A 112 -1.77 -0.59 -0.92
CA ILE A 112 -0.57 0.05 -0.32
C ILE A 112 -0.89 0.69 1.05
N GLY A 113 -2.13 0.58 1.52
CA GLY A 113 -2.51 1.08 2.83
C GLY A 113 -2.66 2.60 2.89
N LEU A 114 -3.56 3.18 2.10
CA LEU A 114 -3.94 4.59 2.21
C LEU A 114 -4.46 4.88 3.62
N THR A 115 -3.83 5.81 4.34
CA THR A 115 -4.07 6.10 5.76
C THR A 115 -4.19 7.61 5.98
N PHE A 116 -4.95 8.02 7.00
CA PHE A 116 -5.18 9.39 7.45
C PHE A 116 -6.12 10.24 6.57
N LYS A 117 -6.92 11.06 7.26
CA LYS A 117 -7.98 11.89 6.67
C LYS A 117 -7.52 12.78 5.51
N ASN A 118 -6.37 13.44 5.65
CA ASN A 118 -5.83 14.28 4.56
C ASN A 118 -5.53 13.46 3.30
N ASN A 119 -4.97 12.25 3.44
CA ASN A 119 -4.69 11.39 2.29
C ASN A 119 -5.99 10.89 1.64
N TYR A 120 -7.01 10.55 2.45
CA TYR A 120 -8.34 10.21 1.92
C TYR A 120 -8.98 11.39 1.18
N SER A 121 -8.87 12.62 1.72
CA SER A 121 -9.37 13.83 1.08
C SER A 121 -8.68 14.12 -0.26
N ASP A 122 -7.36 14.00 -0.31
CA ASP A 122 -6.61 14.19 -1.55
C ASP A 122 -6.92 13.08 -2.58
N PHE A 123 -7.05 11.84 -2.12
CA PHE A 123 -7.41 10.72 -2.97
C PHE A 123 -8.85 10.85 -3.51
N SER A 124 -9.79 11.34 -2.68
CA SER A 124 -11.16 11.66 -3.10
C SER A 124 -11.20 12.61 -4.29
N LYS A 125 -10.35 13.65 -4.28
CA LYS A 125 -10.21 14.60 -5.42
C LYS A 125 -9.62 13.92 -6.66
N PHE A 126 -8.65 13.02 -6.47
CA PHE A 126 -8.01 12.29 -7.57
C PHE A 126 -8.98 11.38 -8.32
N ILE A 127 -9.81 10.61 -7.61
CA ILE A 127 -10.78 9.69 -8.22
C ILE A 127 -12.14 10.31 -8.50
N LYS A 128 -12.37 11.56 -8.06
CA LYS A 128 -13.64 12.28 -8.17
C LYS A 128 -14.84 11.52 -7.56
N ASP A 129 -14.60 10.87 -6.41
CA ASP A 129 -15.61 10.17 -5.62
C ASP A 129 -15.36 10.40 -4.12
N ASP A 130 -16.42 10.40 -3.29
CA ASP A 130 -16.32 10.76 -1.88
C ASP A 130 -15.92 9.56 -0.99
N VAL A 131 -14.62 9.32 -0.90
CA VAL A 131 -14.06 8.34 0.04
C VAL A 131 -13.81 8.90 1.43
N VAL A 132 -14.05 10.18 1.66
CA VAL A 132 -13.96 10.76 3.01
C VAL A 132 -15.18 10.38 3.81
N SER A 133 -16.37 10.55 3.24
CA SER A 133 -17.63 10.09 3.85
C SER A 133 -17.75 8.57 3.86
N ASN A 134 -17.26 7.88 2.82
CA ASN A 134 -17.33 6.44 2.63
C ASN A 134 -15.94 5.81 2.50
N PRO A 135 -15.13 5.74 3.59
CA PRO A 135 -13.74 5.30 3.51
C PRO A 135 -13.56 3.84 3.07
N ASP A 136 -14.56 2.99 3.22
CA ASP A 136 -14.52 1.60 2.80
C ASP A 136 -14.47 1.43 1.27
N LEU A 137 -14.86 2.44 0.48
CA LEU A 137 -14.69 2.46 -0.97
C LEU A 137 -13.21 2.29 -1.39
N VAL A 138 -12.27 2.72 -0.56
CA VAL A 138 -10.83 2.50 -0.84
C VAL A 138 -10.48 1.02 -0.87
N ALA A 139 -11.13 0.19 -0.07
CA ALA A 139 -10.90 -1.25 -0.07
C ALA A 139 -11.81 -1.99 -1.07
N THR A 140 -13.07 -1.56 -1.23
CA THR A 140 -14.08 -2.30 -1.98
C THR A 140 -14.13 -1.93 -3.47
N LYS A 141 -13.93 -0.66 -3.80
CA LYS A 141 -14.06 -0.13 -5.17
C LYS A 141 -12.72 0.33 -5.76
N TYR A 142 -11.85 0.92 -4.95
CA TYR A 142 -10.65 1.62 -5.41
C TYR A 142 -9.32 1.11 -4.82
N PRO A 143 -9.14 -0.21 -4.54
CA PRO A 143 -7.92 -0.69 -3.91
C PRO A 143 -6.68 -0.48 -4.78
N LEU A 144 -6.80 -0.64 -6.11
CA LEU A 144 -5.72 -0.45 -7.07
C LEU A 144 -5.46 1.03 -7.31
N GLU A 145 -6.51 1.82 -7.50
CA GLU A 145 -6.43 3.26 -7.74
C GLU A 145 -5.77 3.99 -6.56
N SER A 146 -5.98 3.52 -5.34
CA SER A 146 -5.30 4.08 -4.16
C SER A 146 -3.79 3.86 -4.21
N ALA A 147 -3.35 2.73 -4.75
CA ALA A 147 -1.94 2.44 -4.97
C ALA A 147 -1.37 3.26 -6.13
N ILE A 148 -2.12 3.40 -7.24
CA ILE A 148 -1.74 4.26 -8.37
C ILE A 148 -1.53 5.69 -7.88
N TYR A 149 -2.51 6.23 -7.16
CA TYR A 149 -2.42 7.57 -6.58
C TYR A 149 -1.17 7.74 -5.72
N PHE A 150 -0.87 6.77 -4.85
CA PHE A 150 0.32 6.81 -4.00
C PHE A 150 1.62 6.88 -4.83
N PHE A 151 1.73 6.04 -5.87
CA PHE A 151 2.90 6.04 -6.74
C PHE A 151 3.08 7.36 -7.49
N LEU A 152 2.00 7.91 -8.04
CA LEU A 152 2.02 9.18 -8.78
C LEU A 152 2.31 10.37 -7.87
N LYS A 153 1.57 10.49 -6.74
CA LYS A 153 1.76 11.59 -5.77
C LYS A 153 3.18 11.68 -5.25
N ASN A 154 3.81 10.53 -4.99
CA ASN A 154 5.16 10.46 -4.45
C ASN A 154 6.25 10.33 -5.52
N LYS A 155 5.89 10.39 -6.81
CA LYS A 155 6.83 10.27 -7.95
C LYS A 155 7.77 9.07 -7.81
N ILE A 156 7.23 7.92 -7.39
CA ILE A 156 8.02 6.75 -6.99
C ILE A 156 8.93 6.28 -8.13
N LEU A 157 8.36 6.04 -9.32
CA LEU A 157 9.10 5.52 -10.47
C LEU A 157 10.04 6.56 -11.10
N GLU A 158 9.67 7.83 -11.05
CA GLU A 158 10.53 8.94 -11.51
C GLU A 158 11.77 9.09 -10.62
N SER A 159 11.60 8.86 -9.32
CA SER A 159 12.69 8.90 -8.34
C SER A 159 13.64 7.68 -8.41
N CYS A 160 13.22 6.60 -9.10
CA CYS A 160 13.97 5.36 -9.29
C CYS A 160 14.01 5.02 -10.80
N PRO A 161 14.73 5.79 -11.63
CA PRO A 161 14.50 5.87 -13.07
C PRO A 161 15.04 4.68 -13.89
N LYS A 162 15.65 3.65 -13.28
CA LYS A 162 16.22 2.52 -14.02
C LYS A 162 15.13 1.77 -14.79
N GLN A 163 15.27 1.69 -16.11
CA GLN A 163 14.24 1.12 -17.03
C GLN A 163 14.66 -0.20 -17.67
N SER A 164 15.92 -0.60 -17.47
CA SER A 164 16.47 -1.88 -17.95
C SER A 164 17.58 -2.36 -17.01
N PHE A 165 17.86 -3.64 -17.03
CA PHE A 165 18.88 -4.26 -16.19
C PHE A 165 19.76 -5.16 -17.04
N THR A 166 21.07 -5.11 -16.81
CA THR A 166 22.06 -6.00 -17.41
C THR A 166 22.49 -7.09 -16.44
N THR A 167 22.36 -6.83 -15.13
CA THR A 167 22.70 -7.77 -14.07
C THR A 167 21.56 -7.94 -13.05
N SER A 168 21.61 -9.01 -12.26
CA SER A 168 20.69 -9.22 -11.13
C SER A 168 20.86 -8.15 -10.05
N GLU A 169 22.11 -7.72 -9.81
CA GLU A 169 22.44 -6.69 -8.83
C GLU A 169 21.75 -5.36 -9.17
N GLU A 170 21.84 -4.94 -10.42
CA GLU A 170 21.17 -3.72 -10.90
C GLU A 170 19.64 -3.77 -10.70
N MET A 171 19.03 -4.91 -10.94
CA MET A 171 17.61 -5.12 -10.71
C MET A 171 17.27 -5.02 -9.22
N GLU A 172 18.06 -5.67 -8.34
CA GLU A 172 17.85 -5.63 -6.89
C GLU A 172 18.05 -4.22 -6.30
N GLU A 173 19.01 -3.45 -6.82
CA GLU A 173 19.19 -2.04 -6.48
C GLU A 173 17.96 -1.21 -6.85
N SER A 174 17.39 -1.42 -8.04
CA SER A 174 16.18 -0.74 -8.49
C SER A 174 14.98 -1.09 -7.61
N VAL A 175 14.78 -2.38 -7.29
CA VAL A 175 13.72 -2.82 -6.37
C VAL A 175 13.94 -2.24 -4.97
N THR A 176 15.18 -2.16 -4.52
CA THR A 176 15.53 -1.55 -3.22
C THR A 176 15.16 -0.07 -3.21
N CYS A 177 15.50 0.68 -4.28
CA CYS A 177 15.11 2.09 -4.42
C CYS A 177 13.60 2.28 -4.27
N VAL A 178 12.81 1.54 -5.04
CA VAL A 178 11.34 1.62 -4.99
C VAL A 178 10.81 1.20 -3.61
N THR A 179 11.36 0.14 -3.02
CA THR A 179 10.99 -0.33 -1.68
C THR A 179 11.21 0.75 -0.61
N MET A 180 12.36 1.42 -0.64
CA MET A 180 12.67 2.51 0.29
C MET A 180 11.67 3.67 0.19
N LYS A 181 11.23 3.99 -1.02
CA LYS A 181 10.22 5.03 -1.27
C LYS A 181 8.82 4.63 -0.80
N VAL A 182 8.43 3.36 -0.99
CA VAL A 182 7.11 2.85 -0.62
C VAL A 182 7.00 2.62 0.89
N ASN A 183 8.00 1.97 1.49
CA ASN A 183 7.93 1.49 2.88
C ASN A 183 8.74 2.34 3.88
N GLY A 184 9.54 3.28 3.42
CA GLY A 184 10.44 4.06 4.28
C GLY A 184 11.64 3.25 4.82
N GLY A 185 11.80 1.99 4.40
CA GLY A 185 12.86 1.08 4.84
C GLY A 185 12.92 -0.17 3.98
N LYS A 186 13.74 -1.15 4.38
CA LYS A 186 13.96 -2.41 3.64
C LYS A 186 13.08 -3.58 4.14
N ASN A 187 11.99 -3.29 4.86
CA ASN A 187 11.11 -4.35 5.35
C ASN A 187 10.47 -5.12 4.19
N GLY A 188 10.60 -6.45 4.22
CA GLY A 188 10.09 -7.34 3.16
C GLY A 188 10.79 -7.21 1.81
N LEU A 189 12.02 -6.66 1.74
CA LEU A 189 12.76 -6.46 0.49
C LEU A 189 12.94 -7.78 -0.29
N LYS A 190 13.26 -8.89 0.38
CA LYS A 190 13.43 -10.20 -0.27
C LYS A 190 12.15 -10.63 -1.03
N ASP A 191 10.99 -10.48 -0.40
CA ASP A 191 9.72 -10.84 -1.04
C ASP A 191 9.40 -9.93 -2.23
N ARG A 192 9.71 -8.61 -2.11
CA ARG A 192 9.50 -7.64 -3.21
C ARG A 192 10.38 -7.95 -4.41
N ILE A 193 11.64 -8.39 -4.18
CA ILE A 193 12.53 -8.86 -5.24
C ILE A 193 11.96 -10.11 -5.91
N LEU A 194 11.46 -11.07 -5.14
CA LEU A 194 10.84 -12.29 -5.69
C LEU A 194 9.61 -11.97 -6.54
N TYR A 195 8.70 -11.14 -6.04
CA TYR A 195 7.54 -10.69 -6.81
C TYR A 195 7.94 -9.89 -8.05
N PHE A 196 8.93 -9.01 -7.95
CA PHE A 196 9.40 -8.26 -9.10
C PHE A 196 9.94 -9.18 -10.18
N ARG A 197 10.83 -10.11 -9.83
CA ARG A 197 11.39 -11.11 -10.77
C ARG A 197 10.28 -11.93 -11.45
N LYS A 198 9.31 -12.39 -10.67
CA LYS A 198 8.16 -13.13 -11.18
C LYS A 198 7.41 -12.32 -12.24
N PHE A 199 6.92 -11.13 -11.91
CA PHE A 199 6.14 -10.31 -12.82
C PHE A 199 6.96 -9.84 -14.03
N TYR A 200 8.22 -9.43 -13.81
CA TYR A 200 9.10 -9.01 -14.89
C TYR A 200 9.35 -10.12 -15.91
N THR A 201 9.66 -11.33 -15.45
CA THR A 201 9.87 -12.49 -16.33
C THR A 201 8.63 -12.83 -17.16
N LEU A 202 7.43 -12.72 -16.57
CA LEU A 202 6.18 -12.96 -17.29
C LEU A 202 5.91 -11.89 -18.35
N LEU A 203 6.23 -10.64 -18.06
CA LEU A 203 5.98 -9.50 -18.95
C LEU A 203 6.93 -9.40 -20.13
N ILE A 204 8.13 -10.01 -20.07
CA ILE A 204 9.13 -9.99 -21.15
C ILE A 204 9.10 -11.26 -22.03
N LYS A 205 8.42 -12.31 -21.61
CA LYS A 205 8.16 -13.52 -22.42
C LYS A 205 7.02 -13.26 -23.40
#